data_c98a7ad8dfa7ef6da7f8732d75e48be4
#
_entry.id   c98a7ad8dfa7ef6da7f8732d75e48be4
#
_cell.length_a   1.000
_cell.length_b   1.000
_cell.length_c   1.000
_cell.angle_alpha   90.00
_cell.angle_beta   90.00
_cell.angle_gamma   90.00
#
_symmetry.space_group_name_H-M   'P 1'
#
loop_
_entity.id
_entity.type
_entity.pdbx_description
1 polymer ?
#
loop_
_entity_poly.entity_id
_entity_poly.type
_entity_poly.pdbx_seq_one_letter_code
_entity_poly.pdbx_strand_id
1 'polypeptide(L)'
;AITDKAEIAQTINLIKKHKRVYAILAPAFSGQFGSEVSEEQIKSALLMLGFYDVMEVALGADMITVKEADEFLKRMGRGDKFMITSCCCPPFVRMAKGFRPKISGMISDSVSPMVAVARFVKAEDENAKVVFIGPCVAKKTEAKLPELRDAVDCVLTFEELAAIFEAYKLEPGKIEVEMPMTDASHDGRIYAHTGGVSSAISTSIRSLNPNLDIKIRHGNGIKECKQILDAIEQGNLEANFVEGMA
;
A
#
# COMPACT_ATOMS: atom_id res chain seq x y z
N ALA A 1 3.24 25.10 -11.62
CA ALA A 1 3.50 23.94 -10.77
C ALA A 1 2.30 23.00 -10.85
N ILE A 2 2.53 21.70 -10.96
CA ILE A 2 1.48 20.70 -10.84
C ILE A 2 1.42 20.33 -9.37
N THR A 3 0.24 20.51 -8.75
CA THR A 3 -0.01 20.11 -7.37
C THR A 3 -1.19 19.14 -7.35
N ASP A 4 -1.24 18.25 -6.38
CA ASP A 4 -2.37 17.37 -6.18
C ASP A 4 -3.54 18.15 -5.55
N LYS A 5 -4.72 17.54 -5.55
CA LYS A 5 -5.88 18.07 -4.85
C LYS A 5 -5.88 17.54 -3.41
N ALA A 6 -5.76 18.44 -2.44
CA ALA A 6 -5.93 18.09 -1.03
C ALA A 6 -7.35 17.54 -0.77
N GLU A 7 -7.44 16.44 0.00
CA GLU A 7 -8.73 15.83 0.36
C GLU A 7 -9.09 16.03 1.85
N ILE A 8 -8.45 17.03 2.51
CA ILE A 8 -8.71 17.39 3.93
C ILE A 8 -10.18 17.73 4.16
N ALA A 9 -10.73 18.64 3.35
CA ALA A 9 -12.12 19.08 3.52
C ALA A 9 -13.11 17.94 3.30
N GLN A 10 -12.84 17.06 2.33
CA GLN A 10 -13.67 15.87 2.07
C GLN A 10 -13.63 14.90 3.26
N THR A 11 -12.45 14.64 3.82
CA THR A 11 -12.26 13.76 4.98
C THR A 11 -12.99 14.30 6.21
N ILE A 12 -12.83 15.59 6.53
CA ILE A 12 -13.54 16.21 7.65
C ILE A 12 -15.06 16.14 7.45
N ASN A 13 -15.54 16.34 6.23
CA ASN A 13 -16.96 16.21 5.91
C ASN A 13 -17.47 14.76 6.03
N LEU A 14 -16.66 13.76 5.67
CA LEU A 14 -16.98 12.34 5.89
C LEU A 14 -17.14 12.05 7.39
N ILE A 15 -16.16 12.44 8.21
CA ILE A 15 -16.19 12.23 9.67
C ILE A 15 -17.42 12.90 10.31
N LYS A 16 -17.79 14.11 9.85
CA LYS A 16 -18.98 14.81 10.38
C LYS A 16 -20.30 14.18 9.97
N LYS A 17 -20.39 13.56 8.80
CA LYS A 17 -21.64 13.03 8.23
C LYS A 17 -21.88 11.54 8.48
N HIS A 18 -20.82 10.78 8.70
CA HIS A 18 -20.88 9.33 8.84
C HIS A 18 -20.31 8.89 10.20
N LYS A 19 -20.99 7.94 10.83
CA LYS A 19 -20.53 7.40 12.12
C LYS A 19 -19.44 6.34 12.00
N ARG A 20 -19.29 5.75 10.83
CA ARG A 20 -18.43 4.59 10.58
C ARG A 20 -17.37 4.96 9.53
N VAL A 21 -16.46 5.86 9.92
CA VAL A 21 -15.33 6.28 9.08
C VAL A 21 -14.07 5.63 9.61
N TYR A 22 -13.51 4.72 8.85
CA TYR A 22 -12.29 4.00 9.18
C TYR A 22 -11.08 4.71 8.57
N ALA A 23 -10.01 4.86 9.34
CA ALA A 23 -8.70 5.24 8.81
C ALA A 23 -7.91 3.96 8.52
N ILE A 24 -7.29 3.87 7.35
CA ILE A 24 -6.33 2.82 7.03
C ILE A 24 -4.95 3.43 6.79
N LEU A 25 -3.96 3.04 7.61
CA LEU A 25 -2.63 3.63 7.66
C LEU A 25 -1.62 2.85 6.83
N ALA A 26 -0.93 3.54 5.92
CA ALA A 26 0.19 2.93 5.19
C ALA A 26 1.34 2.54 6.15
N PRO A 27 2.05 1.42 5.93
CA PRO A 27 3.10 0.95 6.84
C PRO A 27 4.21 1.99 7.11
N ALA A 28 4.41 2.95 6.20
CA ALA A 28 5.41 4.02 6.32
C ALA A 28 5.02 5.11 7.34
N PHE A 29 3.95 4.98 8.12
CA PHE A 29 3.51 6.00 9.08
C PHE A 29 4.39 6.09 10.33
N SER A 30 5.07 5.00 10.69
CA SER A 30 5.99 4.96 11.84
C SER A 30 7.08 6.02 11.69
N GLY A 31 7.28 6.82 12.74
CA GLY A 31 8.25 7.91 12.76
C GLY A 31 7.87 9.18 11.98
N GLN A 32 6.74 9.23 11.26
CA GLN A 32 6.36 10.40 10.45
C GLN A 32 5.89 11.61 11.29
N PHE A 33 5.41 11.36 12.49
CA PHE A 33 4.85 12.40 13.37
C PHE A 33 5.75 12.69 14.57
N GLY A 34 7.00 12.23 14.53
CA GLY A 34 8.02 12.36 15.57
C GLY A 34 8.60 11.01 15.97
N SER A 35 9.93 10.98 16.23
CA SER A 35 10.63 9.73 16.58
C SER A 35 10.16 9.10 17.88
N GLU A 36 9.61 9.92 18.78
CA GLU A 36 9.12 9.49 20.10
C GLU A 36 7.60 9.20 20.12
N VAL A 37 6.92 9.31 18.96
CA VAL A 37 5.48 9.06 18.88
C VAL A 37 5.23 7.59 18.55
N SER A 38 4.53 6.90 19.46
CA SER A 38 4.18 5.49 19.25
C SER A 38 3.08 5.32 18.20
N GLU A 39 2.99 4.11 17.66
CA GLU A 39 1.95 3.75 16.70
C GLU A 39 0.55 3.82 17.35
N GLU A 40 0.46 3.42 18.61
CA GLU A 40 -0.74 3.46 19.44
C GLU A 40 -1.20 4.89 19.71
N GLN A 41 -0.26 5.82 19.91
CA GLN A 41 -0.57 7.25 20.03
C GLN A 41 -1.16 7.82 18.74
N ILE A 42 -0.65 7.41 17.57
CA ILE A 42 -1.25 7.80 16.28
C ILE A 42 -2.67 7.27 16.13
N LYS A 43 -2.90 6.00 16.48
CA LYS A 43 -4.26 5.44 16.49
C LYS A 43 -5.18 6.26 17.41
N SER A 44 -4.74 6.52 18.62
CA SER A 44 -5.50 7.31 19.59
C SER A 44 -5.81 8.71 19.07
N ALA A 45 -4.83 9.39 18.44
CA ALA A 45 -5.02 10.69 17.82
C ALA A 45 -6.11 10.67 16.74
N LEU A 46 -6.12 9.64 15.89
CA LEU A 46 -7.11 9.49 14.83
C LEU A 46 -8.51 9.21 15.39
N LEU A 47 -8.62 8.40 16.45
CA LEU A 47 -9.90 8.19 17.14
C LEU A 47 -10.41 9.50 17.77
N MET A 48 -9.53 10.32 18.35
CA MET A 48 -9.88 11.65 18.87
C MET A 48 -10.32 12.63 17.77
N LEU A 49 -9.85 12.51 16.53
CA LEU A 49 -10.35 13.26 15.38
C LEU A 49 -11.77 12.84 14.95
N GLY A 50 -12.26 11.71 15.46
CA GLY A 50 -13.59 11.20 15.17
C GLY A 50 -13.64 10.05 14.16
N PHE A 51 -12.51 9.44 13.81
CA PHE A 51 -12.52 8.17 13.12
C PHE A 51 -13.14 7.09 14.01
N TYR A 52 -13.87 6.16 13.40
CA TYR A 52 -14.53 5.07 14.13
C TYR A 52 -13.53 4.00 14.58
N ASP A 53 -12.61 3.63 13.68
CA ASP A 53 -11.48 2.75 14.00
C ASP A 53 -10.31 3.01 13.04
N VAL A 54 -9.16 2.44 13.37
CA VAL A 54 -7.90 2.59 12.63
C VAL A 54 -7.28 1.22 12.41
N MET A 55 -6.96 0.91 11.14
CA MET A 55 -6.34 -0.34 10.73
C MET A 55 -5.03 -0.10 9.98
N GLU A 56 -4.08 -1.02 10.12
CA GLU A 56 -2.85 -0.99 9.33
C GLU A 56 -3.09 -1.56 7.93
N VAL A 57 -2.59 -0.85 6.91
CA VAL A 57 -2.54 -1.38 5.54
C VAL A 57 -1.56 -2.56 5.42
N ALA A 58 -0.67 -2.71 6.39
CA ALA A 58 0.18 -3.89 6.54
C ALA A 58 -0.62 -5.21 6.58
N LEU A 59 -1.82 -5.21 7.17
CA LEU A 59 -2.72 -6.37 7.12
C LEU A 59 -3.12 -6.72 5.67
N GLY A 60 -3.38 -5.72 4.85
CA GLY A 60 -3.62 -5.93 3.41
C GLY A 60 -2.38 -6.39 2.67
N ALA A 61 -1.19 -5.95 3.09
CA ALA A 61 0.07 -6.44 2.56
C ALA A 61 0.25 -7.94 2.85
N ASP A 62 -0.11 -8.41 4.05
CA ASP A 62 -0.12 -9.83 4.39
C ASP A 62 -1.05 -10.64 3.47
N MET A 63 -2.27 -10.14 3.23
CA MET A 63 -3.23 -10.78 2.31
C MET A 63 -2.68 -10.87 0.88
N ILE A 64 -2.06 -9.79 0.40
CA ILE A 64 -1.48 -9.73 -0.95
C ILE A 64 -0.23 -10.60 -1.05
N THR A 65 0.60 -10.65 -0.02
CA THR A 65 1.78 -11.53 0.04
C THR A 65 1.41 -12.99 -0.26
N VAL A 66 0.41 -13.51 0.44
CA VAL A 66 -0.06 -14.89 0.25
C VAL A 66 -0.61 -15.10 -1.16
N LYS A 67 -1.42 -14.15 -1.65
CA LYS A 67 -2.02 -14.23 -2.96
C LYS A 67 -0.98 -14.17 -4.08
N GLU A 68 -0.01 -13.25 -4.01
CA GLU A 68 1.03 -13.11 -5.03
C GLU A 68 2.04 -14.28 -4.99
N ALA A 69 2.30 -14.85 -3.81
CA ALA A 69 3.10 -16.08 -3.70
C ALA A 69 2.44 -17.25 -4.43
N ASP A 70 1.14 -17.47 -4.24
CA ASP A 70 0.38 -18.50 -4.95
C ASP A 70 0.32 -18.23 -6.47
N GLU A 71 0.09 -16.98 -6.87
CA GLU A 71 0.12 -16.57 -8.28
C GLU A 71 1.49 -16.83 -8.91
N PHE A 72 2.58 -16.48 -8.23
CA PHE A 72 3.93 -16.72 -8.72
C PHE A 72 4.18 -18.22 -8.94
N LEU A 73 3.84 -19.07 -7.97
CA LEU A 73 3.98 -20.52 -8.10
C LEU A 73 3.21 -21.08 -9.29
N LYS A 74 1.97 -20.62 -9.49
CA LYS A 74 1.14 -21.01 -10.65
C LYS A 74 1.76 -20.55 -11.97
N ARG A 75 2.28 -19.31 -12.03
CA ARG A 75 2.93 -18.77 -13.23
C ARG A 75 4.19 -19.56 -13.58
N MET A 76 5.06 -19.84 -12.61
CA MET A 76 6.26 -20.63 -12.82
C MET A 76 5.92 -22.07 -13.26
N GLY A 77 4.89 -22.68 -12.65
CA GLY A 77 4.41 -24.02 -13.01
C GLY A 77 3.89 -24.17 -14.45
N ARG A 78 3.37 -23.09 -15.04
CA ARG A 78 2.95 -23.08 -16.46
C ARG A 78 4.03 -22.59 -17.43
N GLY A 79 5.25 -22.30 -16.93
CA GLY A 79 6.40 -21.94 -17.75
C GLY A 79 6.58 -20.44 -18.01
N ASP A 80 5.92 -19.56 -17.26
CA ASP A 80 6.18 -18.12 -17.34
C ASP A 80 7.62 -17.84 -16.88
N LYS A 81 8.31 -16.92 -17.55
CA LYS A 81 9.71 -16.62 -17.26
C LYS A 81 9.90 -15.80 -15.99
N PHE A 82 8.94 -14.92 -15.67
CA PHE A 82 8.95 -14.05 -14.50
C PHE A 82 7.58 -13.47 -14.21
N MET A 83 7.43 -12.90 -13.02
CA MET A 83 6.28 -12.11 -12.61
C MET A 83 6.74 -10.75 -12.11
N ILE A 84 5.98 -9.71 -12.44
CA ILE A 84 6.11 -8.37 -11.85
C ILE A 84 5.04 -8.25 -10.78
N THR A 85 5.40 -7.90 -9.55
CA THR A 85 4.40 -7.67 -8.50
C THR A 85 3.45 -6.53 -8.89
N SER A 86 2.17 -6.64 -8.54
CA SER A 86 1.17 -5.59 -8.77
C SER A 86 1.47 -4.33 -7.99
N CYS A 87 2.24 -4.51 -6.99
CA CYS A 87 2.89 -3.57 -6.13
C CYS A 87 2.04 -2.41 -5.59
N CYS A 88 2.42 -1.96 -4.43
CA CYS A 88 1.89 -0.76 -3.80
C CYS A 88 2.23 0.55 -4.54
N CYS A 89 3.01 0.51 -5.64
CA CYS A 89 3.45 1.69 -6.39
C CYS A 89 2.66 1.94 -7.69
N PRO A 90 1.59 2.76 -7.67
CA PRO A 90 0.79 3.07 -8.86
C PRO A 90 1.59 3.67 -10.03
N PRO A 91 2.59 4.56 -9.81
CA PRO A 91 3.41 5.07 -10.90
C PRO A 91 4.17 3.99 -11.65
N PHE A 92 4.75 3.01 -10.94
CA PHE A 92 5.46 1.89 -11.58
C PHE A 92 4.51 1.03 -12.43
N VAL A 93 3.37 0.63 -11.85
CA VAL A 93 2.34 -0.14 -12.57
C VAL A 93 1.86 0.60 -13.81
N ARG A 94 1.65 1.91 -13.69
CA ARG A 94 1.20 2.75 -14.80
C ARG A 94 2.28 2.88 -15.89
N MET A 95 3.55 2.98 -15.51
CA MET A 95 4.67 2.98 -16.44
C MET A 95 4.77 1.67 -17.19
N ALA A 96 4.61 0.54 -16.51
CA ALA A 96 4.64 -0.78 -17.11
C ALA A 96 3.40 -1.02 -18.01
N LYS A 97 2.18 -0.79 -17.53
CA LYS A 97 0.94 -1.04 -18.31
C LYS A 97 0.73 -0.03 -19.44
N GLY A 98 0.99 1.26 -19.20
CA GLY A 98 0.66 2.34 -20.13
C GLY A 98 1.66 2.51 -21.26
N PHE A 99 2.94 2.29 -21.00
CA PHE A 99 4.01 2.53 -21.97
C PHE A 99 4.63 1.26 -22.55
N ARG A 100 4.30 0.08 -21.98
CA ARG A 100 4.93 -1.20 -22.34
C ARG A 100 3.90 -2.33 -22.41
N PRO A 101 3.00 -2.32 -23.42
CA PRO A 101 1.89 -3.27 -23.49
C PRO A 101 2.35 -4.74 -23.57
N LYS A 102 3.57 -5.00 -24.10
CA LYS A 102 4.12 -6.36 -24.20
C LYS A 102 4.36 -7.03 -22.84
N ILE A 103 4.60 -6.25 -21.81
CA ILE A 103 4.88 -6.77 -20.46
C ILE A 103 3.70 -6.60 -19.48
N SER A 104 2.62 -5.97 -19.93
CA SER A 104 1.45 -5.73 -19.06
C SER A 104 0.85 -7.02 -18.49
N GLY A 105 0.82 -8.10 -19.25
CA GLY A 105 0.36 -9.42 -18.81
C GLY A 105 1.28 -10.14 -17.82
N MET A 106 2.49 -9.62 -17.60
CA MET A 106 3.45 -10.17 -16.65
C MET A 106 3.30 -9.57 -15.25
N ILE A 107 2.50 -8.49 -15.13
CA ILE A 107 2.18 -7.87 -13.83
C ILE A 107 1.14 -8.75 -13.13
N SER A 108 1.29 -8.89 -11.80
CA SER A 108 0.29 -9.56 -10.97
C SER A 108 -1.09 -8.93 -11.12
N ASP A 109 -2.12 -9.77 -11.06
CA ASP A 109 -3.52 -9.33 -11.09
C ASP A 109 -4.05 -8.90 -9.71
N SER A 110 -3.19 -8.92 -8.70
CA SER A 110 -3.55 -8.50 -7.34
C SER A 110 -3.80 -7.00 -7.28
N VAL A 111 -4.70 -6.59 -6.40
CA VAL A 111 -4.89 -5.18 -6.04
C VAL A 111 -3.81 -4.75 -5.05
N SER A 112 -3.64 -3.42 -4.86
CA SER A 112 -2.70 -2.95 -3.84
C SER A 112 -3.20 -3.26 -2.42
N PRO A 113 -2.29 -3.32 -1.42
CA PRO A 113 -2.66 -3.47 -0.01
C PRO A 113 -3.70 -2.45 0.48
N MET A 114 -3.63 -1.21 0.02
CA MET A 114 -4.64 -0.18 0.29
C MET A 114 -6.05 -0.63 -0.11
N VAL A 115 -6.19 -1.13 -1.32
CA VAL A 115 -7.49 -1.59 -1.86
C VAL A 115 -7.94 -2.87 -1.16
N ALA A 116 -7.01 -3.78 -0.85
CA ALA A 116 -7.32 -5.02 -0.15
C ALA A 116 -7.93 -4.76 1.24
N VAL A 117 -7.28 -3.93 2.07
CA VAL A 117 -7.80 -3.57 3.41
C VAL A 117 -9.10 -2.77 3.29
N ALA A 118 -9.19 -1.83 2.36
CA ALA A 118 -10.41 -1.04 2.20
C ALA A 118 -11.63 -1.92 1.85
N ARG A 119 -11.44 -2.89 0.95
CA ARG A 119 -12.49 -3.87 0.62
C ARG A 119 -12.80 -4.82 1.78
N PHE A 120 -11.78 -5.23 2.54
CA PHE A 120 -11.97 -6.02 3.75
C PHE A 120 -12.85 -5.26 4.76
N VAL A 121 -12.52 -4.00 5.08
CA VAL A 121 -13.32 -3.15 5.99
C VAL A 121 -14.76 -3.03 5.51
N LYS A 122 -14.98 -2.78 4.21
CA LYS A 122 -16.34 -2.65 3.67
C LYS A 122 -17.11 -3.97 3.56
N ALA A 123 -16.42 -5.10 3.55
CA ALA A 123 -17.04 -6.42 3.62
C ALA A 123 -17.52 -6.75 5.05
N GLU A 124 -16.74 -6.32 6.07
CA GLU A 124 -17.11 -6.49 7.47
C GLU A 124 -18.17 -5.46 7.94
N ASP A 125 -18.19 -4.29 7.32
CA ASP A 125 -19.12 -3.19 7.65
C ASP A 125 -19.60 -2.49 6.38
N GLU A 126 -20.79 -2.84 5.91
CA GLU A 126 -21.38 -2.27 4.70
C GLU A 126 -21.62 -0.75 4.75
N ASN A 127 -21.68 -0.17 5.97
CA ASN A 127 -21.82 1.26 6.19
C ASN A 127 -20.47 1.99 6.31
N ALA A 128 -19.35 1.28 6.19
CA ALA A 128 -18.04 1.85 6.33
C ALA A 128 -17.73 2.88 5.24
N LYS A 129 -17.13 3.98 5.67
CA LYS A 129 -16.35 4.91 4.84
C LYS A 129 -14.89 4.71 5.15
N VAL A 130 -14.05 4.68 4.13
CA VAL A 130 -12.63 4.38 4.28
C VAL A 130 -11.78 5.55 3.81
N VAL A 131 -10.90 6.01 4.69
CA VAL A 131 -9.89 7.04 4.40
C VAL A 131 -8.51 6.39 4.47
N PHE A 132 -7.81 6.37 3.35
CA PHE A 132 -6.41 5.95 3.34
C PHE A 132 -5.50 7.12 3.73
N ILE A 133 -4.51 6.84 4.56
CA ILE A 133 -3.50 7.79 5.02
C ILE A 133 -2.12 7.22 4.71
N GLY A 134 -1.33 7.95 3.90
CA GLY A 134 -0.01 7.42 3.49
C GLY A 134 0.88 8.46 2.79
N PRO A 135 2.10 8.09 2.38
CA PRO A 135 3.10 9.04 1.89
C PRO A 135 2.89 9.49 0.44
N CYS A 136 1.99 8.83 -0.31
CA CYS A 136 2.03 8.90 -1.78
C CYS A 136 0.78 9.54 -2.38
N VAL A 137 0.93 10.69 -3.05
CA VAL A 137 -0.15 11.38 -3.78
C VAL A 137 -0.73 10.55 -4.93
N ALA A 138 0.03 9.62 -5.50
CA ALA A 138 -0.46 8.74 -6.57
C ALA A 138 -1.60 7.81 -6.11
N LYS A 139 -1.73 7.56 -4.81
CA LYS A 139 -2.85 6.82 -4.23
C LYS A 139 -4.19 7.53 -4.42
N LYS A 140 -4.18 8.88 -4.50
CA LYS A 140 -5.38 9.66 -4.86
C LYS A 140 -5.90 9.34 -6.27
N THR A 141 -4.97 9.08 -7.19
CA THR A 141 -5.32 8.68 -8.56
C THR A 141 -5.76 7.21 -8.61
N GLU A 142 -5.07 6.33 -7.89
CA GLU A 142 -5.44 4.90 -7.80
C GLU A 142 -6.85 4.72 -7.25
N ALA A 143 -7.18 5.40 -6.15
CA ALA A 143 -8.52 5.33 -5.54
C ALA A 143 -9.65 5.81 -6.47
N LYS A 144 -9.34 6.54 -7.53
CA LYS A 144 -10.31 7.05 -8.51
C LYS A 144 -10.42 6.22 -9.78
N LEU A 145 -9.61 5.15 -9.91
CA LEU A 145 -9.74 4.24 -11.04
C LEU A 145 -11.14 3.60 -11.04
N PRO A 146 -11.78 3.49 -12.21
CA PRO A 146 -13.16 2.98 -12.30
C PRO A 146 -13.38 1.63 -11.60
N GLU A 147 -12.39 0.75 -11.68
CA GLU A 147 -12.40 -0.60 -11.11
C GLU A 147 -12.07 -0.66 -9.60
N LEU A 148 -11.62 0.46 -8.99
CA LEU A 148 -11.18 0.53 -7.59
C LEU A 148 -11.91 1.60 -6.76
N ARG A 149 -12.71 2.46 -7.41
CA ARG A 149 -13.35 3.64 -6.77
C ARG A 149 -14.37 3.30 -5.67
N ASP A 150 -14.76 2.04 -5.58
CA ASP A 150 -15.63 1.52 -4.53
C ASP A 150 -14.91 1.27 -3.20
N ALA A 151 -13.57 1.12 -3.24
CA ALA A 151 -12.79 0.72 -2.09
C ALA A 151 -12.50 1.88 -1.12
N VAL A 152 -11.92 2.97 -1.59
CA VAL A 152 -11.45 4.09 -0.75
C VAL A 152 -12.24 5.35 -1.07
N ASP A 153 -12.79 6.00 -0.04
CA ASP A 153 -13.61 7.20 -0.18
C ASP A 153 -12.77 8.49 -0.23
N CYS A 154 -11.67 8.57 0.53
CA CYS A 154 -10.71 9.67 0.52
C CYS A 154 -9.28 9.17 0.73
N VAL A 155 -8.31 9.97 0.29
CA VAL A 155 -6.88 9.72 0.47
C VAL A 155 -6.22 10.96 1.06
N LEU A 156 -5.58 10.83 2.22
CA LEU A 156 -4.74 11.85 2.84
C LEU A 156 -3.26 11.50 2.70
N THR A 157 -2.43 12.50 2.51
CA THR A 157 -0.99 12.35 2.75
C THR A 157 -0.68 12.54 4.24
N PHE A 158 0.54 12.13 4.67
CA PHE A 158 0.96 12.37 6.04
C PHE A 158 1.03 13.86 6.37
N GLU A 159 1.43 14.70 5.39
CA GLU A 159 1.46 16.16 5.53
C GLU A 159 0.04 16.73 5.70
N GLU A 160 -0.93 16.19 4.95
CA GLU A 160 -2.33 16.59 5.10
C GLU A 160 -2.88 16.20 6.47
N LEU A 161 -2.52 15.02 6.98
CA LEU A 161 -2.89 14.60 8.33
C LEU A 161 -2.22 15.47 9.40
N ALA A 162 -0.92 15.78 9.26
CA ALA A 162 -0.21 16.68 10.17
C ALA A 162 -0.89 18.06 10.24
N ALA A 163 -1.30 18.61 9.09
CA ALA A 163 -2.05 19.86 9.04
C ALA A 163 -3.41 19.77 9.77
N ILE A 164 -4.09 18.61 9.70
CA ILE A 164 -5.31 18.38 10.47
C ILE A 164 -5.01 18.35 11.97
N PHE A 165 -3.97 17.63 12.41
CA PHE A 165 -3.55 17.60 13.81
C PHE A 165 -3.26 19.01 14.33
N GLU A 166 -2.51 19.82 13.58
CA GLU A 166 -2.22 21.22 13.93
C GLU A 166 -3.50 22.06 14.07
N ALA A 167 -4.41 21.98 13.09
CA ALA A 167 -5.66 22.72 13.09
C ALA A 167 -6.57 22.37 14.29
N TYR A 168 -6.54 21.12 14.74
CA TYR A 168 -7.29 20.63 15.90
C TYR A 168 -6.50 20.78 17.21
N LYS A 169 -5.26 21.31 17.18
CA LYS A 169 -4.34 21.42 18.32
C LYS A 169 -4.12 20.07 19.01
N LEU A 170 -4.02 19.03 18.23
CA LEU A 170 -3.83 17.67 18.68
C LEU A 170 -2.36 17.31 18.50
N GLU A 171 -1.68 16.98 19.57
CA GLU A 171 -0.27 16.60 19.61
C GLU A 171 -0.18 15.10 19.93
N PRO A 172 0.02 14.21 18.94
CA PRO A 172 0.04 12.76 19.16
C PRO A 172 0.99 12.32 20.26
N GLY A 173 2.20 12.88 20.33
CA GLY A 173 3.19 12.54 21.35
C GLY A 173 2.84 12.94 22.79
N LYS A 174 1.76 13.69 22.99
CA LYS A 174 1.24 14.05 24.33
C LYS A 174 0.02 13.22 24.75
N ILE A 175 -0.38 12.26 23.94
CA ILE A 175 -1.52 11.40 24.25
C ILE A 175 -1.09 10.32 25.23
N GLU A 176 -1.73 10.27 26.39
CA GLU A 176 -1.44 9.32 27.46
C GLU A 176 -2.15 7.96 27.29
N VAL A 177 -3.33 7.97 26.63
CA VAL A 177 -4.11 6.76 26.39
C VAL A 177 -3.73 6.16 25.04
N GLU A 178 -3.09 5.00 25.09
CA GLU A 178 -2.65 4.27 23.92
C GLU A 178 -3.66 3.18 23.53
N MET A 179 -4.08 3.20 22.26
CA MET A 179 -4.99 2.20 21.71
C MET A 179 -4.20 1.23 20.85
N PRO A 180 -4.29 -0.10 21.09
CA PRO A 180 -3.48 -1.09 20.37
C PRO A 180 -3.77 -1.05 18.87
N MET A 181 -2.71 -1.19 18.07
CA MET A 181 -2.80 -1.34 16.61
C MET A 181 -3.31 -2.74 16.23
N THR A 182 -3.63 -2.92 14.96
CA THR A 182 -4.02 -4.23 14.41
C THR A 182 -2.82 -5.19 14.37
N ASP A 183 -3.09 -6.50 14.45
CA ASP A 183 -2.08 -7.56 14.39
C ASP A 183 -1.60 -7.84 12.95
N ALA A 184 -0.96 -6.85 12.32
CA ALA A 184 -0.27 -7.08 11.07
C ALA A 184 1.09 -7.77 11.31
N SER A 185 1.54 -8.60 10.38
CA SER A 185 2.83 -9.27 10.50
C SER A 185 4.00 -8.32 10.26
N HIS A 186 5.20 -8.75 10.67
CA HIS A 186 6.43 -8.06 10.29
C HIS A 186 6.57 -7.95 8.76
N ASP A 187 6.23 -9.02 8.03
CA ASP A 187 6.32 -9.06 6.57
C ASP A 187 5.37 -8.08 5.89
N GLY A 188 4.17 -7.86 6.44
CA GLY A 188 3.28 -6.80 5.98
C GLY A 188 3.82 -5.39 6.23
N ARG A 189 4.46 -5.17 7.38
CA ARG A 189 5.03 -3.85 7.74
C ARG A 189 6.26 -3.48 6.92
N ILE A 190 7.11 -4.45 6.54
CA ILE A 190 8.29 -4.16 5.69
C ILE A 190 7.97 -3.71 4.27
N TYR A 191 6.71 -3.78 3.82
CA TYR A 191 6.27 -3.16 2.57
C TYR A 191 6.57 -1.66 2.47
N ALA A 192 6.85 -1.01 3.61
CA ALA A 192 7.32 0.37 3.66
C ALA A 192 8.74 0.58 3.09
N HIS A 193 9.52 -0.48 2.96
CA HIS A 193 10.92 -0.43 2.54
C HIS A 193 11.10 -0.93 1.10
N THR A 194 12.10 -0.38 0.40
CA THR A 194 12.52 -0.90 -0.91
C THR A 194 12.96 -2.35 -0.79
N GLY A 195 12.40 -3.22 -1.63
CA GLY A 195 12.64 -4.66 -1.57
C GLY A 195 11.81 -5.39 -0.50
N GLY A 196 11.01 -4.68 0.30
CA GLY A 196 10.18 -5.29 1.33
C GLY A 196 9.08 -6.17 0.76
N VAL A 197 8.45 -5.74 -0.33
CA VAL A 197 7.43 -6.53 -1.04
C VAL A 197 8.00 -7.85 -1.53
N SER A 198 9.12 -7.80 -2.26
CA SER A 198 9.77 -9.00 -2.79
C SER A 198 10.33 -9.89 -1.67
N SER A 199 10.80 -9.32 -0.56
CA SER A 199 11.23 -10.06 0.62
C SER A 199 10.07 -10.86 1.23
N ALA A 200 8.96 -10.21 1.53
CA ALA A 200 7.79 -10.85 2.11
C ALA A 200 7.24 -11.97 1.22
N ILE A 201 7.07 -11.68 -0.09
CA ILE A 201 6.56 -12.66 -1.05
C ILE A 201 7.53 -13.83 -1.20
N SER A 202 8.84 -13.58 -1.26
CA SER A 202 9.83 -14.66 -1.38
C SER A 202 9.87 -15.56 -0.12
N THR A 203 9.68 -14.98 1.06
CA THR A 203 9.53 -15.74 2.31
C THR A 203 8.31 -16.66 2.24
N SER A 204 7.17 -16.14 1.81
CA SER A 204 5.95 -16.93 1.61
C SER A 204 6.14 -18.04 0.56
N ILE A 205 6.77 -17.75 -0.58
CA ILE A 205 7.05 -18.75 -1.62
C ILE A 205 7.97 -19.85 -1.09
N ARG A 206 9.03 -19.50 -0.37
CA ARG A 206 9.96 -20.50 0.20
C ARG A 206 9.29 -21.39 1.25
N SER A 207 8.32 -20.88 1.99
CA SER A 207 7.55 -21.70 2.92
C SER A 207 6.68 -22.74 2.21
N LEU A 208 6.18 -22.40 1.02
CA LEU A 208 5.34 -23.28 0.20
C LEU A 208 6.16 -24.22 -0.70
N ASN A 209 7.29 -23.75 -1.22
CA ASN A 209 8.19 -24.51 -2.09
C ASN A 209 9.66 -24.16 -1.80
N PRO A 210 10.30 -24.84 -0.81
CA PRO A 210 11.68 -24.52 -0.39
C PRO A 210 12.75 -24.71 -1.45
N ASN A 211 12.49 -25.50 -2.48
CA ASN A 211 13.47 -25.83 -3.52
C ASN A 211 13.40 -24.90 -4.74
N LEU A 212 12.45 -23.95 -4.76
CA LEU A 212 12.31 -23.04 -5.88
C LEU A 212 13.36 -21.93 -5.82
N ASP A 213 14.15 -21.79 -6.88
CA ASP A 213 15.13 -20.70 -7.03
C ASP A 213 14.40 -19.39 -7.39
N ILE A 214 14.40 -18.44 -6.46
CA ILE A 214 13.79 -17.12 -6.64
C ILE A 214 14.90 -16.11 -6.87
N LYS A 215 14.97 -15.56 -8.07
CA LYS A 215 15.90 -14.49 -8.46
C LYS A 215 15.12 -13.17 -8.52
N ILE A 216 15.38 -12.31 -7.55
CA ILE A 216 14.67 -11.04 -7.37
C ILE A 216 15.44 -9.92 -8.05
N ARG A 217 14.69 -9.04 -8.74
CA ARG A 217 15.18 -7.73 -9.16
C ARG A 217 14.22 -6.66 -8.68
N HIS A 218 14.73 -5.70 -7.94
CA HIS A 218 13.97 -4.53 -7.53
C HIS A 218 14.61 -3.25 -8.07
N GLY A 219 13.78 -2.23 -8.32
CA GLY A 219 14.20 -0.91 -8.73
C GLY A 219 13.60 0.15 -7.84
N ASN A 220 14.43 1.11 -7.43
CA ASN A 220 14.04 2.26 -6.62
C ASN A 220 14.21 3.54 -7.43
N GLY A 221 13.12 4.28 -7.57
CA GLY A 221 13.06 5.48 -8.39
C GLY A 221 12.86 5.21 -9.89
N ILE A 222 12.38 6.22 -10.59
CA ILE A 222 11.97 6.16 -12.02
C ILE A 222 13.08 5.61 -12.92
N LYS A 223 14.34 6.01 -12.66
CA LYS A 223 15.48 5.61 -13.49
C LYS A 223 15.71 4.11 -13.46
N GLU A 224 15.78 3.52 -12.26
CA GLU A 224 16.01 2.08 -12.12
C GLU A 224 14.80 1.27 -12.59
N CYS A 225 13.60 1.71 -12.26
CA CYS A 225 12.37 1.08 -12.76
C CYS A 225 12.33 1.05 -14.29
N LYS A 226 12.73 2.15 -14.96
CA LYS A 226 12.82 2.20 -16.41
C LYS A 226 13.85 1.22 -16.94
N GLN A 227 15.05 1.15 -16.34
CA GLN A 227 16.10 0.22 -16.75
C GLN A 227 15.65 -1.24 -16.66
N ILE A 228 14.94 -1.61 -15.59
CA ILE A 228 14.38 -2.95 -15.43
C ILE A 228 13.37 -3.26 -16.52
N LEU A 229 12.44 -2.35 -16.78
CA LEU A 229 11.43 -2.54 -17.83
C LEU A 229 12.07 -2.62 -19.23
N ASP A 230 13.12 -1.85 -19.49
CA ASP A 230 13.89 -1.92 -20.74
C ASP A 230 14.60 -3.30 -20.88
N ALA A 231 15.21 -3.80 -19.79
CA ALA A 231 15.85 -5.13 -19.78
C ALA A 231 14.85 -6.26 -20.02
N ILE A 232 13.63 -6.14 -19.48
CA ILE A 232 12.55 -7.10 -19.74
C ILE A 232 12.18 -7.13 -21.22
N GLU A 233 11.97 -5.95 -21.85
CA GLU A 233 11.60 -5.87 -23.27
C GLU A 233 12.68 -6.40 -24.20
N GLN A 234 13.95 -6.26 -23.81
CA GLN A 234 15.11 -6.77 -24.54
C GLN A 234 15.38 -8.26 -24.29
N GLY A 235 14.68 -8.88 -23.33
CA GLY A 235 14.90 -10.28 -22.97
C GLY A 235 16.18 -10.53 -22.17
N ASN A 236 16.77 -9.48 -21.58
CA ASN A 236 18.07 -9.51 -20.89
C ASN A 236 17.94 -9.52 -19.34
N LEU A 237 16.74 -9.77 -18.81
CA LEU A 237 16.53 -9.78 -17.37
C LEU A 237 16.90 -11.14 -16.77
N GLU A 238 17.88 -11.16 -15.87
CA GLU A 238 18.27 -12.35 -15.09
C GLU A 238 17.52 -12.39 -13.75
N ALA A 239 16.18 -12.39 -13.80
CA ALA A 239 15.33 -12.50 -12.62
C ALA A 239 14.01 -13.19 -13.00
N ASN A 240 13.34 -13.81 -12.01
CA ASN A 240 12.00 -14.36 -12.20
C ASN A 240 10.95 -13.66 -11.33
N PHE A 241 11.37 -12.76 -10.45
CA PHE A 241 10.47 -11.90 -9.66
C PHE A 241 10.96 -10.44 -9.69
N VAL A 242 10.06 -9.51 -10.01
CA VAL A 242 10.38 -8.10 -10.22
C VAL A 242 9.51 -7.22 -9.33
N GLU A 243 10.16 -6.30 -8.61
CA GLU A 243 9.52 -5.23 -7.84
C GLU A 243 9.99 -3.87 -8.35
N GLY A 244 9.08 -2.89 -8.41
CA GLY A 244 9.43 -1.52 -8.76
C GLY A 244 8.74 -0.49 -7.88
N MET A 245 9.51 0.50 -7.43
CA MET A 245 9.06 1.66 -6.68
C MET A 245 9.53 2.93 -7.41
N ALA A 246 8.63 3.60 -8.16
CA ALA A 246 8.92 4.75 -9.02
C ALA A 246 8.48 6.09 -8.41
#